data_a9849450862d9e60698ef13281f4542a
#
_entry.id   a9849450862d9e60698ef13281f4542a
#
_cell.length_a   1.000
_cell.length_b   1.000
_cell.length_c   1.000
_cell.angle_alpha   90.00
_cell.angle_beta   90.00
_cell.angle_gamma   90.00
#
_symmetry.space_group_name_H-M   'P 1'
#
loop_
_entity.id
_entity.type
_entity.pdbx_description
1 polymer ?
#
loop_
_entity_poly.entity_id
_entity_poly.type
_entity_poly.pdbx_seq_one_letter_code
_entity_poly.pdbx_strand_id
1 'polypeptide(L)'
;MRSEPAMRRVVITGMGMLTPLGCGVEATWTRLLKGESGAKKIDTFDVSDIACKIACVIPRGDGAGATYNPDQWMEPKEQRKVDEFITFAMCAARQALDDAGWHPKT
;
A
#
# COMPACT_ATOMS: atom_id res chain seq x y z
N MET A 1 -7.47 24.85 42.59
CA MET A 1 -8.05 24.28 41.36
C MET A 1 -7.08 23.33 40.72
N ARG A 2 -7.51 22.14 40.46
CA ARG A 2 -6.65 21.13 39.88
C ARG A 2 -6.60 21.29 38.36
N SER A 3 -5.44 21.59 37.79
CA SER A 3 -5.30 21.65 36.34
C SER A 3 -5.22 20.24 35.80
N GLU A 4 -5.97 19.95 34.76
CA GLU A 4 -5.87 18.68 34.06
C GLU A 4 -4.52 18.61 33.33
N PRO A 5 -3.86 17.42 33.32
CA PRO A 5 -2.64 17.29 32.54
C PRO A 5 -2.94 17.56 31.07
N ALA A 6 -2.10 18.33 30.43
CA ALA A 6 -2.25 18.62 29.01
C ALA A 6 -2.10 17.31 28.24
N MET A 7 -3.12 16.92 27.50
CA MET A 7 -3.06 15.76 26.62
C MET A 7 -2.19 16.10 25.42
N ARG A 8 -1.27 15.20 25.10
CA ARG A 8 -0.48 15.34 23.87
C ARG A 8 -1.40 15.13 22.68
N ARG A 9 -1.34 16.06 21.77
CA ARG A 9 -2.12 15.98 20.54
C ARG A 9 -1.26 15.28 19.50
N VAL A 10 -1.79 14.19 18.96
CA VAL A 10 -1.14 13.43 17.90
C VAL A 10 -1.96 13.60 16.63
N VAL A 11 -1.30 13.96 15.57
CA VAL A 11 -1.95 14.18 14.27
C VAL A 11 -1.28 13.33 13.21
N ILE A 12 -2.06 12.93 12.21
CA ILE A 12 -1.55 12.21 11.06
C ILE A 12 -1.18 13.26 10.01
N THR A 13 0.10 13.29 9.64
CA THR A 13 0.62 14.28 8.68
C THR A 13 0.83 13.71 7.27
N GLY A 14 0.78 12.40 7.13
CA GLY A 14 0.91 11.76 5.84
C GLY A 14 0.44 10.33 5.89
N MET A 15 -0.05 9.83 4.77
CA MET A 15 -0.54 8.46 4.62
C MET A 15 -0.01 7.86 3.32
N GLY A 16 0.21 6.56 3.36
CA GLY A 16 0.53 5.79 2.19
C GLY A 16 -0.17 4.46 2.26
N MET A 17 -0.53 3.90 1.12
CA MET A 17 -1.15 2.59 1.09
C MET A 17 -0.91 1.87 -0.23
N LEU A 18 -0.97 0.56 -0.14
CA LEU A 18 -0.91 -0.33 -1.28
C LEU A 18 -2.03 -1.35 -1.05
N THR A 19 -3.00 -1.37 -1.91
CA THR A 19 -4.23 -2.14 -1.71
C THR A 19 -4.63 -2.90 -2.97
N PRO A 20 -5.55 -3.86 -2.88
CA PRO A 20 -6.11 -4.50 -4.06
C PRO A 20 -6.83 -3.54 -5.01
N LEU A 21 -7.18 -2.33 -4.56
CA LEU A 21 -7.77 -1.30 -5.42
C LEU A 21 -6.72 -0.46 -6.14
N GLY A 22 -5.47 -0.53 -5.70
CA GLY A 22 -4.39 0.17 -6.39
C GLY A 22 -3.25 0.58 -5.49
N CYS A 23 -2.23 1.15 -6.11
CA CYS A 23 -1.08 1.72 -5.42
C CYS A 23 -1.36 3.21 -5.20
N GLY A 24 -1.44 3.61 -3.94
CA GLY A 24 -1.66 4.99 -3.55
C GLY A 24 -3.00 5.24 -2.90
N VAL A 25 -3.04 6.28 -2.06
CA VAL A 25 -4.24 6.67 -1.31
C VAL A 25 -5.33 7.17 -2.25
N GLU A 26 -4.98 8.06 -3.18
CA GLU A 26 -5.93 8.65 -4.12
C GLU A 26 -6.63 7.61 -4.98
N ALA A 27 -5.87 6.70 -5.57
CA ALA A 27 -6.42 5.65 -6.40
C ALA A 27 -7.36 4.73 -5.61
N THR A 28 -6.93 4.34 -4.42
CA THR A 28 -7.72 3.49 -3.52
C THR A 28 -9.02 4.18 -3.11
N TRP A 29 -8.91 5.43 -2.68
CA TRP A 29 -10.08 6.19 -2.22
C TRP A 29 -11.09 6.44 -3.34
N THR A 30 -10.61 6.84 -4.52
CA THR A 30 -11.46 7.09 -5.68
C THR A 30 -12.25 5.83 -6.07
N ARG A 31 -11.58 4.69 -6.11
CA ARG A 31 -12.22 3.42 -6.47
C ARG A 31 -13.16 2.92 -5.38
N LEU A 32 -12.79 3.14 -4.13
CA LEU A 32 -13.64 2.79 -2.99
C LEU A 32 -14.95 3.58 -3.01
N LEU A 33 -14.89 4.88 -3.31
CA LEU A 33 -16.08 5.72 -3.42
C LEU A 33 -16.99 5.32 -4.56
N LYS A 34 -16.44 4.73 -5.62
CA LYS A 34 -17.23 4.18 -6.74
C LYS A 34 -17.84 2.82 -6.43
N GLY A 35 -17.54 2.25 -5.27
CA GLY A 35 -18.02 0.93 -4.89
C GLY A 35 -17.30 -0.22 -5.59
N GLU A 36 -16.10 0.02 -6.12
CA GLU A 36 -15.30 -1.03 -6.75
C GLU A 36 -14.76 -2.00 -5.70
N SER A 37 -14.72 -3.28 -6.06
CA SER A 37 -14.15 -4.33 -5.23
C SER A 37 -12.79 -4.75 -5.77
N GLY A 38 -11.85 -5.00 -4.85
CA GLY A 38 -10.55 -5.57 -5.19
C GLY A 38 -10.55 -7.08 -5.29
N ALA A 39 -11.67 -7.74 -4.97
CA ALA A 39 -11.78 -9.19 -5.05
C ALA A 39 -11.92 -9.62 -6.52
N LYS A 40 -11.07 -10.53 -6.94
CA LYS A 40 -11.03 -11.01 -8.32
C LYS A 40 -10.75 -12.50 -8.35
N LYS A 41 -11.05 -13.13 -9.49
CA LYS A 41 -10.67 -14.51 -9.73
C LYS A 41 -9.14 -14.62 -9.71
N ILE A 42 -8.64 -15.64 -9.05
CA ILE A 42 -7.20 -15.88 -8.99
C ILE A 42 -6.71 -16.36 -10.35
N ASP A 43 -5.72 -15.65 -10.92
CA ASP A 43 -5.13 -15.98 -12.21
C ASP A 43 -3.60 -16.12 -12.15
N THR A 44 -3.01 -15.93 -10.97
CA THR A 44 -1.56 -15.97 -10.79
C THR A 44 -1.01 -17.38 -10.65
N PHE A 45 -1.85 -18.34 -10.32
CA PHE A 45 -1.48 -19.76 -10.25
C PHE A 45 -2.73 -20.62 -10.47
N ASP A 46 -2.53 -21.91 -10.67
CA ASP A 46 -3.62 -22.86 -10.89
C ASP A 46 -4.37 -23.14 -9.58
N VAL A 47 -5.66 -22.83 -9.56
CA VAL A 47 -6.53 -23.00 -8.39
C VAL A 47 -7.62 -24.05 -8.63
N SER A 48 -7.47 -24.90 -9.65
CA SER A 48 -8.48 -25.86 -10.04
C SER A 48 -8.82 -26.87 -8.93
N ASP A 49 -7.85 -27.15 -8.04
CA ASP A 49 -8.00 -28.07 -6.91
C ASP A 49 -8.26 -27.37 -5.58
N ILE A 50 -8.48 -26.05 -5.59
CA ILE A 50 -8.74 -25.25 -4.39
C ILE A 50 -10.19 -24.78 -4.40
N ALA A 51 -10.85 -24.87 -3.23
CA ALA A 51 -12.27 -24.49 -3.11
C ALA A 51 -12.50 -22.99 -3.38
N CYS A 52 -11.64 -22.13 -2.84
CA CYS A 52 -11.76 -20.68 -3.03
C CYS A 52 -11.01 -20.25 -4.29
N LYS A 53 -11.73 -19.64 -5.22
CA LYS A 53 -11.18 -19.22 -6.52
C LYS A 53 -10.93 -17.72 -6.60
N ILE A 54 -11.25 -16.95 -5.57
CA ILE A 54 -11.14 -15.50 -5.55
C ILE A 54 -10.16 -15.03 -4.49
N ALA A 55 -9.52 -13.91 -4.74
CA ALA A 55 -8.62 -13.27 -3.78
C ALA A 55 -8.54 -11.77 -4.06
N CYS A 56 -8.13 -11.03 -3.04
CA CYS A 56 -7.83 -9.61 -3.17
C CYS A 56 -6.32 -9.47 -3.38
N VAL A 57 -5.91 -9.33 -4.62
CA VAL A 57 -4.50 -9.26 -5.00
C VAL A 57 -4.16 -7.84 -5.43
N ILE A 58 -2.98 -7.39 -5.06
CA ILE A 58 -2.49 -6.07 -5.43
C ILE A 58 -2.26 -6.04 -6.95
N PRO A 59 -2.85 -5.08 -7.68
CA PRO A 59 -2.64 -4.98 -9.13
C PRO A 59 -1.21 -4.59 -9.45
N ARG A 60 -0.54 -5.41 -10.24
CA ARG A 60 0.85 -5.22 -10.63
C ARG A 60 0.95 -4.71 -12.06
N GLY A 61 1.96 -3.90 -12.31
CA GLY A 61 2.22 -3.36 -13.64
C GLY A 61 3.47 -2.51 -13.65
N ASP A 62 3.53 -1.60 -14.58
CA ASP A 62 4.66 -0.68 -14.75
C ASP A 62 4.56 0.58 -13.88
N GLY A 63 3.51 0.71 -13.10
CA GLY A 63 3.22 1.89 -12.30
C GLY A 63 2.14 2.77 -12.88
N ALA A 64 1.76 2.58 -14.13
CA ALA A 64 0.68 3.32 -14.76
C ALA A 64 -0.68 2.82 -14.26
N GLY A 65 -1.68 3.71 -14.19
CA GLY A 65 -3.02 3.36 -13.77
C GLY A 65 -3.09 2.89 -12.31
N ALA A 66 -2.20 3.38 -11.46
CA ALA A 66 -2.09 3.00 -10.05
C ALA A 66 -1.74 1.53 -9.84
N THR A 67 -1.05 0.91 -10.78
CA THR A 67 -0.50 -0.44 -10.60
C THR A 67 0.78 -0.38 -9.77
N TYR A 68 1.09 -1.49 -9.11
CA TYR A 68 2.27 -1.61 -8.28
C TYR A 68 3.47 -2.10 -9.09
N ASN A 69 4.52 -1.29 -9.15
CA ASN A 69 5.81 -1.68 -9.69
C ASN A 69 6.84 -1.58 -8.57
N PRO A 70 7.34 -2.72 -8.06
CA PRO A 70 8.27 -2.69 -6.92
C PRO A 70 9.57 -1.94 -7.22
N ASP A 71 9.97 -1.85 -8.48
CA ASP A 71 11.20 -1.16 -8.87
C ASP A 71 11.13 0.36 -8.63
N GLN A 72 9.93 0.92 -8.54
CA GLN A 72 9.74 2.33 -8.19
C GLN A 72 9.98 2.62 -6.71
N TRP A 73 9.95 1.59 -5.85
CA TRP A 73 9.94 1.74 -4.40
C TRP A 73 11.15 1.12 -3.72
N MET A 74 11.81 0.18 -4.37
CA MET A 74 12.97 -0.52 -3.83
C MET A 74 13.88 -0.98 -4.96
N GLU A 75 15.20 -0.87 -4.77
CA GLU A 75 16.15 -1.36 -5.76
C GLU A 75 15.98 -2.87 -5.99
N PRO A 76 16.04 -3.34 -7.25
CA PRO A 76 15.88 -4.77 -7.55
C PRO A 76 16.81 -5.69 -6.76
N LYS A 77 18.03 -5.23 -6.49
CA LYS A 77 19.00 -5.98 -5.70
C LYS A 77 18.50 -6.21 -4.27
N GLU A 78 17.91 -5.18 -3.67
CA GLU A 78 17.37 -5.27 -2.32
C GLU A 78 16.09 -6.11 -2.27
N GLN A 79 15.27 -6.07 -3.32
CA GLN A 79 14.05 -6.87 -3.41
C GLN A 79 14.34 -8.37 -3.30
N ARG A 80 15.47 -8.83 -3.81
CA ARG A 80 15.87 -10.24 -3.77
C ARG A 80 16.22 -10.74 -2.38
N LYS A 81 16.47 -9.83 -1.46
CA LYS A 81 16.89 -10.15 -0.09
C LYS A 81 15.73 -10.22 0.90
N VAL A 82 14.54 -9.83 0.47
CA VAL A 82 13.39 -9.67 1.37
C VAL A 82 12.15 -10.32 0.78
N ASP A 83 11.24 -10.68 1.65
CA ASP A 83 9.92 -11.17 1.25
C ASP A 83 9.05 -10.01 0.78
N GLU A 84 8.02 -10.33 0.03
CA GLU A 84 7.18 -9.37 -0.66
C GLU A 84 6.46 -8.41 0.30
N PHE A 85 6.07 -8.88 1.48
CA PHE A 85 5.40 -8.02 2.46
C PHE A 85 6.30 -6.86 2.91
N ILE A 86 7.60 -7.05 2.92
CA ILE A 86 8.57 -5.99 3.25
C ILE A 86 8.59 -4.94 2.14
N THR A 87 8.55 -5.37 0.88
CA THR A 87 8.48 -4.45 -0.26
C THR A 87 7.18 -3.64 -0.23
N PHE A 88 6.07 -4.27 0.11
CA PHE A 88 4.79 -3.58 0.26
C PHE A 88 4.85 -2.53 1.36
N ALA A 89 5.45 -2.86 2.50
CA ALA A 89 5.62 -1.93 3.62
C ALA A 89 6.49 -0.75 3.22
N MET A 90 7.55 -0.98 2.48
CA MET A 90 8.45 0.09 1.98
C MET A 90 7.70 1.04 1.03
N CYS A 91 6.88 0.49 0.16
CA CYS A 91 6.04 1.28 -0.74
C CYS A 91 5.11 2.21 0.04
N ALA A 92 4.36 1.65 0.98
CA ALA A 92 3.41 2.43 1.78
C ALA A 92 4.11 3.46 2.67
N ALA A 93 5.23 3.07 3.29
CA ALA A 93 6.00 3.97 4.15
C ALA A 93 6.57 5.15 3.37
N ARG A 94 7.09 4.91 2.18
CA ARG A 94 7.62 5.97 1.34
C ARG A 94 6.55 6.95 0.90
N GLN A 95 5.39 6.45 0.53
CA GLN A 95 4.25 7.31 0.22
C GLN A 95 3.87 8.19 1.40
N ALA A 96 3.83 7.62 2.60
CA ALA A 96 3.48 8.36 3.81
C ALA A 96 4.49 9.45 4.13
N LEU A 97 5.77 9.16 3.99
CA LEU A 97 6.84 10.15 4.21
C LEU A 97 6.79 11.27 3.17
N ASP A 98 6.57 10.93 1.91
CA ASP A 98 6.46 11.92 0.84
C ASP A 98 5.22 12.81 1.05
N ASP A 99 4.10 12.21 1.44
CA ASP A 99 2.85 12.94 1.70
C ASP A 99 3.01 13.89 2.90
N ALA A 100 3.73 13.47 3.93
CA ALA A 100 4.03 14.30 5.09
C ALA A 100 5.07 15.38 4.80
N GLY A 101 5.81 15.28 3.70
CA GLY A 101 6.91 16.17 3.39
C GLY A 101 8.09 15.99 4.34
N TRP A 102 8.20 14.84 4.97
CA TRP A 102 9.25 14.55 5.94
C TRP A 102 10.27 13.59 5.33
N HIS A 103 11.47 14.10 5.12
CA HIS A 103 12.57 13.33 4.54
C HIS A 103 13.74 13.31 5.51
N PRO A 104 13.68 12.44 6.55
CA PRO A 104 14.74 12.42 7.54
C PRO A 104 16.07 11.99 6.92
N LYS A 105 17.13 12.66 7.32
CA LYS A 105 18.50 12.30 6.95
C LYS A 105 19.11 11.52 8.12
N THR A 106 19.66 10.38 7.80
CA THR A 106 20.38 9.57 8.79
C THR A 106 21.79 10.07 9.00
#